data_0372ae457a221abc46151d7ab158a8d0
#
_entry.id   0372ae457a221abc46151d7ab158a8d0
#
_cell.length_a   1.000
_cell.length_b   1.000
_cell.length_c   1.000
_cell.angle_alpha   90.00
_cell.angle_beta   90.00
_cell.angle_gamma   90.00
#
_symmetry.space_group_name_H-M   'P 1'
#
loop_
_entity.id
_entity.type
_entity.pdbx_description
1 polymer ?
#
loop_
_entity_poly.entity_id
_entity_poly.type
_entity_poly.pdbx_seq_one_letter_code
_entity_poly.pdbx_strand_id
1 'polypeptide(L)'
;MSKQKVIICHSINENLADAISQCTYDKLFILVDEHTRKLCIPLIQEAGFMKDAQLICIGAEDVHKNLDTLAYVWKQLGDRGATRHSLLVNLGGGMVTDLGGFAASTFKRGIKYINVPTTLLAMVDASVGGKTGINFNGLKNEIGVFSPAESVLIDSEFLKSLDLHNLLSGYAEMLKHLSLIHI
;
A
#
# COMPACT_ATOMS: atom_id res chain seq x y z
N MET A 1 -12.47 -16.19 -5.64
CA MET A 1 -11.54 -15.09 -5.30
C MET A 1 -10.92 -14.59 -6.60
N SER A 2 -11.04 -13.30 -6.93
CA SER A 2 -10.33 -12.70 -8.07
C SER A 2 -8.83 -12.83 -7.82
N LYS A 3 -8.08 -13.23 -8.86
CA LYS A 3 -6.62 -13.35 -8.76
C LYS A 3 -6.03 -11.94 -8.72
N GLN A 4 -5.26 -11.60 -7.67
CA GLN A 4 -4.56 -10.33 -7.56
C GLN A 4 -3.65 -10.13 -8.79
N LYS A 5 -3.73 -8.95 -9.41
CA LYS A 5 -2.91 -8.61 -10.58
C LYS A 5 -1.61 -7.96 -10.11
N VAL A 6 -0.47 -8.55 -10.42
CA VAL A 6 0.87 -7.96 -10.15
C VAL A 6 1.42 -7.43 -11.47
N ILE A 7 1.83 -6.18 -11.49
CA ILE A 7 2.34 -5.46 -12.66
C ILE A 7 3.74 -4.91 -12.34
N ILE A 8 4.73 -5.32 -13.12
CA ILE A 8 6.06 -4.69 -13.09
C ILE A 8 5.99 -3.48 -14.01
N CYS A 9 6.18 -2.30 -13.43
CA CYS A 9 6.01 -1.03 -14.13
C CYS A 9 7.26 -0.67 -14.93
N HIS A 10 7.04 -0.05 -16.09
CA HIS A 10 8.06 0.69 -16.84
C HIS A 10 7.98 2.20 -16.53
N SER A 11 6.80 2.66 -16.17
CA SER A 11 6.51 4.04 -15.75
C SER A 11 5.39 3.99 -14.72
N ILE A 12 5.69 4.35 -13.48
CA ILE A 12 4.69 4.33 -12.41
C ILE A 12 3.50 5.25 -12.74
N ASN A 13 3.73 6.40 -13.34
CA ASN A 13 2.67 7.35 -13.67
C ASN A 13 1.66 6.76 -14.66
N GLU A 14 2.13 6.13 -15.72
CA GLU A 14 1.27 5.52 -16.73
C GLU A 14 0.56 4.29 -16.18
N ASN A 15 1.31 3.37 -15.55
CA ASN A 15 0.73 2.13 -15.03
C ASN A 15 -0.26 2.37 -13.88
N LEU A 16 -0.01 3.37 -13.03
CA LEU A 16 -0.94 3.73 -11.95
C LEU A 16 -2.19 4.43 -12.51
N ALA A 17 -2.05 5.33 -13.50
CA ALA A 17 -3.18 5.93 -14.18
C ALA A 17 -4.07 4.87 -14.86
N ASP A 18 -3.47 3.90 -15.53
CA ASP A 18 -4.17 2.78 -16.16
C ASP A 18 -4.91 1.91 -15.12
N ALA A 19 -4.23 1.55 -14.03
CA ALA A 19 -4.83 0.74 -12.97
C ALA A 19 -6.01 1.47 -12.29
N ILE A 20 -5.89 2.77 -12.05
CA ILE A 20 -6.97 3.61 -11.52
C ILE A 20 -8.14 3.67 -12.51
N SER A 21 -7.88 3.86 -13.80
CA SER A 21 -8.93 3.95 -14.84
C SER A 21 -9.73 2.65 -15.00
N GLN A 22 -9.14 1.49 -14.71
CA GLN A 22 -9.81 0.19 -14.71
C GLN A 22 -10.75 0.00 -13.50
N CYS A 23 -10.65 0.86 -12.49
CA CYS A 23 -11.53 0.84 -11.32
C CYS A 23 -12.65 1.86 -11.50
N THR A 24 -13.91 1.43 -11.33
CA THR A 24 -15.00 2.38 -11.16
C THR A 24 -14.94 2.92 -9.74
N TYR A 25 -14.82 4.23 -9.58
CA TYR A 25 -14.76 4.88 -8.27
C TYR A 25 -15.40 6.27 -8.30
N ASP A 26 -15.79 6.77 -7.12
CA ASP A 26 -16.33 8.12 -6.94
C ASP A 26 -15.32 9.11 -6.34
N LYS A 27 -14.40 8.61 -5.53
CA LYS A 27 -13.33 9.40 -4.91
C LYS A 27 -12.05 8.59 -4.84
N LEU A 28 -10.93 9.29 -5.06
CA LEU A 28 -9.59 8.71 -4.99
C LEU A 28 -8.89 9.21 -3.72
N PHE A 29 -8.34 8.26 -2.95
CA PHE A 29 -7.51 8.53 -1.79
C PHE A 29 -6.14 7.90 -1.99
N ILE A 30 -5.08 8.56 -1.52
CA ILE A 30 -3.72 8.02 -1.50
C ILE A 30 -3.24 8.02 -0.06
N LEU A 31 -2.96 6.83 0.48
CA LEU A 31 -2.37 6.63 1.79
C LEU A 31 -0.85 6.57 1.66
N VAL A 32 -0.17 7.39 2.45
CA VAL A 32 1.29 7.47 2.54
C VAL A 32 1.72 7.57 4.01
N ASP A 33 2.97 7.23 4.29
CA ASP A 33 3.63 7.66 5.51
C ASP A 33 4.43 8.96 5.29
N GLU A 34 5.02 9.50 6.36
CA GLU A 34 5.80 10.75 6.31
C GLU A 34 7.01 10.65 5.37
N HIS A 35 7.67 9.48 5.29
CA HIS A 35 8.80 9.25 4.40
C HIS A 35 8.35 9.17 2.94
N THR A 36 7.36 8.36 2.64
CA THR A 36 6.85 8.18 1.27
C THR A 36 6.14 9.43 0.75
N ARG A 37 5.50 10.21 1.63
CA ARG A 37 5.00 11.53 1.28
C ARG A 37 6.12 12.44 0.75
N LYS A 38 7.28 12.45 1.40
CA LYS A 38 8.41 13.30 1.02
C LYS A 38 9.16 12.77 -0.21
N LEU A 39 9.36 11.45 -0.28
CA LEU A 39 10.27 10.85 -1.25
C LEU A 39 9.56 10.29 -2.49
N CYS A 40 8.31 9.81 -2.35
CA CYS A 40 7.61 9.09 -3.41
C CYS A 40 6.50 9.91 -4.09
N ILE A 41 5.80 10.79 -3.34
CA ILE A 41 4.78 11.66 -3.94
C ILE A 41 5.35 12.53 -5.08
N PRO A 42 6.56 13.13 -4.98
CA PRO A 42 7.13 13.91 -6.08
C PRO A 42 7.27 13.13 -7.40
N LEU A 43 7.39 11.81 -7.35
CA LEU A 43 7.51 10.96 -8.55
C LEU A 43 6.18 10.82 -9.31
N ILE A 44 5.04 11.05 -8.64
CA ILE A 44 3.70 10.90 -9.23
C ILE A 44 2.89 12.21 -9.22
N GLN A 45 3.43 13.30 -8.69
CA GLN A 45 2.69 14.55 -8.47
C GLN A 45 2.17 15.19 -9.76
N GLU A 46 2.85 15.01 -10.87
CA GLU A 46 2.45 15.55 -12.18
C GLU A 46 1.42 14.68 -12.92
N ALA A 47 1.09 13.51 -12.39
CA ALA A 47 0.09 12.63 -12.98
C ALA A 47 -1.31 13.23 -12.90
N GLY A 48 -2.09 13.08 -13.96
CA GLY A 48 -3.42 13.69 -14.09
C GLY A 48 -4.39 13.32 -12.95
N PHE A 49 -4.32 12.08 -12.43
CA PHE A 49 -5.16 11.60 -11.33
C PHE A 49 -4.89 12.30 -9.99
N MET A 50 -3.71 12.93 -9.83
CA MET A 50 -3.36 13.65 -8.60
C MET A 50 -4.21 14.88 -8.35
N LYS A 51 -4.86 15.45 -9.37
CA LYS A 51 -5.74 16.62 -9.23
C LYS A 51 -6.96 16.34 -8.35
N ASP A 52 -7.48 15.11 -8.40
CA ASP A 52 -8.67 14.68 -7.67
C ASP A 52 -8.34 13.80 -6.46
N ALA A 53 -7.07 13.44 -6.29
CA ALA A 53 -6.60 12.56 -5.22
C ALA A 53 -6.51 13.30 -3.88
N GLN A 54 -7.02 12.65 -2.82
CA GLN A 54 -6.95 13.14 -1.45
C GLN A 54 -5.89 12.37 -0.68
N LEU A 55 -4.83 13.06 -0.26
CA LEU A 55 -3.73 12.46 0.51
C LEU A 55 -4.12 12.23 1.98
N ILE A 56 -3.87 11.01 2.46
CA ILE A 56 -3.91 10.66 3.89
C ILE A 56 -2.48 10.31 4.28
N CYS A 57 -1.92 11.02 5.27
CA CYS A 57 -0.56 10.79 5.75
C CYS A 57 -0.61 10.23 7.17
N ILE A 58 0.13 9.17 7.41
CA ILE A 58 0.29 8.52 8.73
C ILE A 58 1.74 8.61 9.18
N GLY A 59 2.00 8.33 10.46
CA GLY A 59 3.36 8.24 10.99
C GLY A 59 4.16 7.14 10.29
N ALA A 60 5.46 7.35 10.17
CA ALA A 60 6.37 6.34 9.63
C ALA A 60 6.71 5.28 10.69
N GLU A 61 7.32 4.17 10.24
CA GLU A 61 7.77 3.04 11.04
C GLU A 61 6.66 2.11 11.58
N ASP A 62 7.07 0.89 11.94
CA ASP A 62 6.19 -0.22 12.34
C ASP A 62 5.41 0.07 13.65
N VAL A 63 5.89 0.99 14.48
CA VAL A 63 5.20 1.43 15.70
C VAL A 63 3.82 2.04 15.38
N HIS A 64 3.64 2.60 14.20
CA HIS A 64 2.37 3.16 13.71
C HIS A 64 1.46 2.12 13.04
N LYS A 65 1.88 0.85 12.93
CA LYS A 65 1.05 -0.23 12.43
C LYS A 65 0.10 -0.75 13.51
N ASN A 66 -0.79 0.09 14.00
CA ASN A 66 -1.62 -0.16 15.19
C ASN A 66 -3.08 0.26 14.98
N LEU A 67 -3.92 -0.03 15.99
CA LEU A 67 -5.36 0.27 15.94
C LEU A 67 -5.65 1.79 15.89
N ASP A 68 -4.85 2.61 16.58
CA ASP A 68 -5.08 4.07 16.62
C ASP A 68 -4.85 4.68 15.23
N THR A 69 -3.78 4.27 14.55
CA THR A 69 -3.50 4.70 13.17
C THR A 69 -4.57 4.19 12.21
N LEU A 70 -5.04 2.96 12.38
CA LEU A 70 -6.14 2.40 11.58
C LEU A 70 -7.43 3.23 11.77
N ALA A 71 -7.79 3.54 13.01
CA ALA A 71 -8.94 4.37 13.34
C ALA A 71 -8.81 5.78 12.75
N TYR A 72 -7.60 6.35 12.78
CA TYR A 72 -7.32 7.62 12.11
C TYR A 72 -7.57 7.56 10.60
N VAL A 73 -7.10 6.51 9.91
CA VAL A 73 -7.35 6.34 8.46
C VAL A 73 -8.85 6.24 8.18
N TRP A 74 -9.59 5.45 8.93
CA TRP A 74 -11.06 5.36 8.78
C TRP A 74 -11.74 6.71 8.98
N LYS A 75 -11.29 7.47 10.00
CA LYS A 75 -11.82 8.82 10.26
C LYS A 75 -11.54 9.75 9.07
N GLN A 76 -10.31 9.76 8.54
CA GLN A 76 -9.94 10.59 7.38
C GLN A 76 -10.77 10.23 6.14
N LEU A 77 -10.99 8.95 5.88
CA LEU A 77 -11.87 8.50 4.79
C LEU A 77 -13.31 9.00 5.00
N GLY A 78 -13.84 8.84 6.22
CA GLY A 78 -15.20 9.25 6.55
C GLY A 78 -15.41 10.76 6.47
N ASP A 79 -14.56 11.55 7.13
CA ASP A 79 -14.65 13.02 7.17
C ASP A 79 -14.56 13.67 5.77
N ARG A 80 -13.81 13.04 4.87
CA ARG A 80 -13.65 13.48 3.48
C ARG A 80 -14.69 12.88 2.53
N GLY A 81 -15.69 12.22 3.08
CA GLY A 81 -16.86 11.73 2.38
C GLY A 81 -16.59 10.53 1.47
N ALA A 82 -15.67 9.63 1.85
CA ALA A 82 -15.49 8.37 1.16
C ALA A 82 -16.78 7.53 1.21
N THR A 83 -17.12 6.91 0.11
CA THR A 83 -18.24 5.98 -0.02
C THR A 83 -17.74 4.53 -0.13
N ARG A 84 -18.65 3.57 -0.28
CA ARG A 84 -18.28 2.18 -0.60
C ARG A 84 -17.69 1.99 -2.00
N HIS A 85 -17.76 3.01 -2.84
CA HIS A 85 -17.25 3.02 -4.20
C HIS A 85 -15.93 3.79 -4.33
N SER A 86 -15.39 4.32 -3.22
CA SER A 86 -14.11 5.02 -3.26
C SER A 86 -12.95 4.05 -3.48
N LEU A 87 -11.86 4.57 -4.02
CA LEU A 87 -10.63 3.84 -4.28
C LEU A 87 -9.51 4.35 -3.36
N LEU A 88 -8.78 3.43 -2.71
CA LEU A 88 -7.61 3.74 -1.92
C LEU A 88 -6.35 3.24 -2.63
N VAL A 89 -5.36 4.10 -2.83
CA VAL A 89 -4.01 3.73 -3.27
C VAL A 89 -3.08 3.75 -2.07
N ASN A 90 -2.48 2.62 -1.73
CA ASN A 90 -1.48 2.50 -0.68
C ASN A 90 -0.09 2.67 -1.30
N LEU A 91 0.51 3.85 -1.15
CA LEU A 91 1.85 4.16 -1.66
C LEU A 91 2.85 4.14 -0.50
N GLY A 92 3.56 3.03 -0.32
CA GLY A 92 4.49 2.90 0.81
C GLY A 92 5.11 1.52 0.98
N GLY A 93 5.85 1.36 2.06
CA GLY A 93 6.41 0.08 2.47
C GLY A 93 5.36 -0.90 3.02
N GLY A 94 5.81 -2.02 3.57
CA GLY A 94 4.94 -3.07 4.13
C GLY A 94 3.96 -2.57 5.17
N MET A 95 4.35 -1.63 6.02
CA MET A 95 3.45 -1.04 7.02
C MET A 95 2.26 -0.34 6.35
N VAL A 96 2.50 0.48 5.34
CA VAL A 96 1.45 1.22 4.62
C VAL A 96 0.55 0.28 3.83
N THR A 97 1.12 -0.73 3.16
CA THR A 97 0.34 -1.69 2.36
C THR A 97 -0.53 -2.59 3.23
N ASP A 98 -0.01 -3.06 4.38
CA ASP A 98 -0.75 -3.92 5.32
C ASP A 98 -1.88 -3.16 6.02
N LEU A 99 -1.57 -2.01 6.63
CA LEU A 99 -2.53 -1.19 7.35
C LEU A 99 -3.57 -0.60 6.39
N GLY A 100 -3.13 -0.08 5.24
CA GLY A 100 -4.01 0.49 4.23
C GLY A 100 -4.92 -0.55 3.59
N GLY A 101 -4.42 -1.74 3.30
CA GLY A 101 -5.21 -2.87 2.83
C GLY A 101 -6.27 -3.28 3.86
N PHE A 102 -5.91 -3.33 5.15
CA PHE A 102 -6.84 -3.62 6.22
C PHE A 102 -7.89 -2.50 6.41
N ALA A 103 -7.45 -1.24 6.33
CA ALA A 103 -8.35 -0.09 6.36
C ALA A 103 -9.39 -0.15 5.23
N ALA A 104 -8.93 -0.39 4.00
CA ALA A 104 -9.80 -0.52 2.84
C ALA A 104 -10.78 -1.69 2.97
N SER A 105 -10.29 -2.85 3.43
CA SER A 105 -11.09 -4.07 3.56
C SER A 105 -12.20 -3.97 4.60
N THR A 106 -12.06 -3.11 5.60
CA THR A 106 -12.97 -2.97 6.73
C THR A 106 -13.83 -1.70 6.65
N PHE A 107 -13.37 -0.64 5.99
CA PHE A 107 -14.13 0.57 5.81
C PHE A 107 -15.39 0.32 4.96
N LYS A 108 -16.57 0.67 5.50
CA LYS A 108 -17.87 0.45 4.85
C LYS A 108 -18.09 -0.98 4.31
N ARG A 109 -17.50 -2.00 4.96
CA ARG A 109 -17.50 -3.43 4.60
C ARG A 109 -16.67 -3.75 3.34
N GLY A 110 -15.71 -2.91 3.02
CA GLY A 110 -14.76 -3.07 1.93
C GLY A 110 -14.91 -2.01 0.84
N ILE A 111 -13.81 -1.34 0.55
CA ILE A 111 -13.62 -0.50 -0.63
C ILE A 111 -12.47 -1.08 -1.44
N LYS A 112 -12.41 -0.76 -2.73
CA LYS A 112 -11.32 -1.18 -3.60
C LYS A 112 -10.01 -0.51 -3.21
N TYR A 113 -8.89 -1.22 -3.40
CA TYR A 113 -7.58 -0.63 -3.19
C TYR A 113 -6.52 -1.17 -4.14
N ILE A 114 -5.47 -0.37 -4.36
CA ILE A 114 -4.29 -0.67 -5.16
C ILE A 114 -3.08 -0.52 -4.26
N ASN A 115 -2.12 -1.45 -4.33
CA ASN A 115 -0.84 -1.34 -3.65
C ASN A 115 0.25 -0.85 -4.60
N VAL A 116 1.02 0.14 -4.17
CA VAL A 116 2.24 0.63 -4.81
C VAL A 116 3.37 0.52 -3.78
N PRO A 117 4.00 -0.67 -3.67
CA PRO A 117 5.08 -0.89 -2.71
C PRO A 117 6.31 -0.08 -3.08
N THR A 118 6.93 0.57 -2.07
CA THR A 118 8.09 1.43 -2.25
C THR A 118 9.37 0.89 -1.60
N THR A 119 9.28 -0.20 -0.85
CA THR A 119 10.44 -0.90 -0.26
C THR A 119 10.62 -2.26 -0.93
N LEU A 120 11.86 -2.75 -1.01
CA LEU A 120 12.14 -4.06 -1.62
C LEU A 120 11.38 -5.17 -0.91
N LEU A 121 11.32 -5.17 0.42
CA LEU A 121 10.56 -6.14 1.21
C LEU A 121 9.07 -6.14 0.84
N ALA A 122 8.48 -4.96 0.67
CA ALA A 122 7.08 -4.86 0.28
C ALA A 122 6.84 -5.35 -1.16
N MET A 123 7.78 -5.10 -2.07
CA MET A 123 7.71 -5.55 -3.47
C MET A 123 7.73 -7.06 -3.60
N VAL A 124 8.53 -7.75 -2.77
CA VAL A 124 8.74 -9.20 -2.89
C VAL A 124 7.82 -10.05 -2.01
N ASP A 125 7.24 -9.49 -0.95
CA ASP A 125 6.40 -10.23 0.00
C ASP A 125 5.17 -9.42 0.47
N ALA A 126 5.34 -8.35 1.24
CA ALA A 126 4.27 -7.78 2.05
C ALA A 126 3.06 -7.28 1.24
N SER A 127 3.24 -6.73 0.04
CA SER A 127 2.13 -6.21 -0.77
C SER A 127 1.40 -7.28 -1.60
N VAL A 128 1.94 -8.49 -1.67
CA VAL A 128 1.46 -9.59 -2.53
C VAL A 128 0.79 -10.67 -1.66
N GLY A 129 -0.23 -11.32 -2.19
CA GLY A 129 -0.94 -12.41 -1.50
C GLY A 129 -2.12 -11.99 -0.63
N GLY A 130 -2.38 -10.68 -0.52
CA GLY A 130 -3.59 -10.15 0.12
C GLY A 130 -3.62 -10.26 1.64
N LYS A 131 -2.50 -10.52 2.29
CA LYS A 131 -2.38 -10.42 3.75
C LYS A 131 -2.43 -8.95 4.12
N THR A 132 -3.34 -8.57 4.99
CA THR A 132 -3.48 -7.21 5.50
C THR A 132 -3.70 -7.24 7.00
N GLY A 133 -3.22 -6.24 7.74
CA GLY A 133 -3.40 -6.27 9.19
C GLY A 133 -2.57 -5.25 9.95
N ILE A 134 -2.72 -5.33 11.26
CA ILE A 134 -2.07 -4.44 12.23
C ILE A 134 -1.44 -5.25 13.37
N ASN A 135 -0.54 -4.61 14.08
CA ASN A 135 -0.01 -5.09 15.35
C ASN A 135 -1.02 -4.80 16.47
N PHE A 136 -1.12 -5.71 17.43
CA PHE A 136 -2.05 -5.56 18.55
C PHE A 136 -1.47 -6.22 19.81
N ASN A 137 -1.63 -5.58 20.96
CA ASN A 137 -1.17 -6.08 22.28
C ASN A 137 0.32 -6.52 22.28
N GLY A 138 1.18 -5.79 21.59
CA GLY A 138 2.62 -6.10 21.52
C GLY A 138 2.98 -7.24 20.54
N LEU A 139 1.99 -7.85 19.88
CA LEU A 139 2.20 -8.89 18.88
C LEU A 139 2.12 -8.30 17.46
N LYS A 140 3.03 -8.74 16.58
CA LYS A 140 3.05 -8.32 15.19
C LYS A 140 2.00 -9.07 14.36
N ASN A 141 1.29 -8.32 13.47
CA ASN A 141 0.34 -8.88 12.51
C ASN A 141 -0.78 -9.73 13.16
N GLU A 142 -1.20 -9.38 14.38
CA GLU A 142 -2.14 -10.17 15.16
C GLU A 142 -3.58 -10.07 14.65
N ILE A 143 -3.95 -8.92 14.12
CA ILE A 143 -5.29 -8.68 13.61
C ILE A 143 -5.24 -8.28 12.14
N GLY A 144 -6.00 -8.99 11.32
CA GLY A 144 -6.04 -8.70 9.89
C GLY A 144 -7.04 -9.55 9.12
N VAL A 145 -7.04 -9.38 7.82
CA VAL A 145 -7.88 -10.14 6.89
C VAL A 145 -7.08 -10.52 5.64
N PHE A 146 -7.52 -11.59 4.98
CA PHE A 146 -7.05 -11.92 3.64
C PHE A 146 -7.94 -11.20 2.62
N SER A 147 -7.43 -10.14 2.05
CA SER A 147 -8.12 -9.32 1.05
C SER A 147 -7.12 -8.90 -0.03
N PRO A 148 -7.20 -9.46 -1.23
CA PRO A 148 -6.29 -9.10 -2.31
C PRO A 148 -6.60 -7.69 -2.82
N ALA A 149 -5.55 -6.90 -3.09
CA ALA A 149 -5.67 -5.64 -3.82
C ALA A 149 -6.16 -5.89 -5.25
N GLU A 150 -6.83 -4.92 -5.86
CA GLU A 150 -7.18 -4.96 -7.30
C GLU A 150 -5.93 -5.15 -8.15
N SER A 151 -4.86 -4.44 -7.80
CA SER A 151 -3.54 -4.59 -8.41
C SER A 151 -2.41 -4.21 -7.44
N VAL A 152 -1.22 -4.76 -7.71
CA VAL A 152 0.05 -4.39 -7.10
C VAL A 152 0.96 -3.88 -8.19
N LEU A 153 1.43 -2.65 -8.08
CA LEU A 153 2.27 -1.99 -9.06
C LEU A 153 3.69 -1.86 -8.52
N ILE A 154 4.61 -2.60 -9.12
CA ILE A 154 6.01 -2.66 -8.70
C ILE A 154 6.86 -1.83 -9.65
N ASP A 155 7.46 -0.74 -9.14
CA ASP A 155 8.41 0.08 -9.87
C ASP A 155 9.71 0.21 -9.09
N SER A 156 10.82 -0.21 -9.69
CA SER A 156 12.15 -0.15 -9.09
C SER A 156 12.68 1.28 -8.88
N GLU A 157 12.06 2.28 -9.50
CA GLU A 157 12.41 3.69 -9.30
C GLU A 157 12.34 4.11 -7.83
N PHE A 158 11.36 3.57 -7.07
CA PHE A 158 11.23 3.84 -5.65
C PHE A 158 12.42 3.34 -4.81
N LEU A 159 13.15 2.34 -5.27
CA LEU A 159 14.32 1.82 -4.57
C LEU A 159 15.49 2.79 -4.55
N LYS A 160 15.53 3.79 -5.44
CA LYS A 160 16.59 4.79 -5.49
C LYS A 160 16.62 5.67 -4.22
N SER A 161 15.50 5.85 -3.55
CA SER A 161 15.39 6.61 -2.31
C SER A 161 15.46 5.75 -1.04
N LEU A 162 15.57 4.41 -1.21
CA LEU A 162 15.60 3.47 -0.09
C LEU A 162 17.00 3.44 0.53
N ASP A 163 17.10 3.52 1.85
CA ASP A 163 18.36 3.35 2.56
C ASP A 163 18.89 1.90 2.49
N LEU A 164 20.18 1.73 2.72
CA LEU A 164 20.87 0.44 2.61
C LEU A 164 20.29 -0.60 3.56
N HIS A 165 19.89 -0.23 4.78
CA HIS A 165 19.34 -1.16 5.77
C HIS A 165 18.03 -1.78 5.28
N ASN A 166 17.10 -0.95 4.79
CA ASN A 166 15.83 -1.40 4.22
C ASN A 166 16.03 -2.18 2.91
N LEU A 167 17.02 -1.82 2.10
CA LEU A 167 17.36 -2.59 0.91
C LEU A 167 17.86 -4.01 1.27
N LEU A 168 18.78 -4.12 2.24
CA LEU A 168 19.31 -5.40 2.72
C LEU A 168 18.22 -6.25 3.40
N SER A 169 17.28 -5.64 4.12
CA SER A 169 16.14 -6.34 4.70
C SER A 169 15.27 -7.01 3.62
N GLY A 170 14.95 -6.29 2.54
CA GLY A 170 14.22 -6.86 1.41
C GLY A 170 15.02 -7.95 0.68
N TYR A 171 16.34 -7.78 0.55
CA TYR A 171 17.20 -8.79 -0.05
C TYR A 171 17.23 -10.09 0.79
N ALA A 172 17.28 -9.98 2.12
CA ALA A 172 17.19 -11.14 3.00
C ALA A 172 15.87 -11.91 2.83
N GLU A 173 14.76 -11.19 2.63
CA GLU A 173 13.45 -11.82 2.35
C GLU A 173 13.46 -12.56 1.00
N MET A 174 14.07 -11.99 -0.03
CA MET A 174 14.24 -12.68 -1.32
C MET A 174 15.02 -14.00 -1.16
N LEU A 175 16.11 -13.99 -0.39
CA LEU A 175 16.91 -15.20 -0.11
C LEU A 175 16.09 -16.25 0.66
N LYS A 176 15.29 -15.82 1.62
CA LYS A 176 14.37 -16.70 2.36
C LYS A 176 13.38 -17.38 1.41
N HIS A 177 12.74 -16.64 0.50
CA HIS A 177 11.83 -17.22 -0.49
C HIS A 177 12.54 -18.23 -1.39
N LEU A 178 13.73 -17.92 -1.88
CA LEU A 178 14.53 -18.85 -2.69
C LEU A 178 14.87 -20.12 -1.93
N SER A 179 15.20 -20.04 -0.63
CA SER A 179 15.51 -21.22 0.19
C SER A 179 14.32 -22.14 0.40
N LEU A 180 13.10 -21.58 0.47
CA LEU A 180 11.87 -22.35 0.67
C LEU A 180 11.38 -23.08 -0.60
N ILE A 181 11.81 -22.63 -1.79
CA ILE A 181 11.47 -23.30 -3.05
C ILE A 181 12.21 -24.65 -3.21
N HIS A 182 13.31 -24.85 -2.47
CA HIS A 182 14.14 -26.07 -2.56
C HIS A 182 13.87 -27.09 -1.43
N ILE A 183 12.86 -26.87 -0.60
CA ILE A 183 12.38 -27.81 0.41
C ILE A 183 11.07 -28.42 -0.05
#